data_73eed810e3f10d237a213bbf651b9dc8
#
_entry.id   73eed810e3f10d237a213bbf651b9dc8
#
_cell.length_a   1.000
_cell.length_b   1.000
_cell.length_c   1.000
_cell.angle_alpha   90.00
_cell.angle_beta   90.00
_cell.angle_gamma   90.00
#
_symmetry.space_group_name_H-M   'P 1'
#
loop_
_entity.id
_entity.type
_entity.pdbx_description
1 polymer ?
#
loop_
_entity_poly.entity_id
_entity_poly.type
_entity_poly.pdbx_seq_one_letter_code
_entity_poly.pdbx_strand_id
1 'polypeptide(L)'
;MTNKTPRKKRDALVLGLFLCMAVLVLSNGFTARLLAQEKSVDVYREVEPIGIVLDRILREYVRDVDIQKVVEGALSGMLSSLDRNSSFINAKELQEMQEDTKGEFEGIGVSIRPDDAGNIIVFYPIPGSPAAAAGIKAFDRIVAIDGKSTAGMNTQQASELIRGPRGSKVRLTILRKDRANPDDPGQQLDIEVQRDKVPLESIKEHQVLKDKVGYVRISDFKDNTGADLSKHLNAMLQEGIVGLVLDLRWNPGGLLTASRDVCELFLPKGSLVTYTRGRT
;
A
#
# COMPACT_ATOMS: atom_id res chain seq x y z
N MET A 1 -29.32 -73.92 43.30
CA MET A 1 -27.91 -73.75 43.73
C MET A 1 -27.36 -72.47 43.08
N THR A 2 -27.38 -71.34 43.77
CA THR A 2 -26.89 -70.06 43.30
C THR A 2 -25.43 -69.90 43.74
N ASN A 3 -24.53 -69.98 42.76
CA ASN A 3 -23.09 -69.86 42.99
C ASN A 3 -22.75 -68.34 43.14
N LYS A 4 -22.69 -67.85 44.39
CA LYS A 4 -22.24 -66.50 44.72
C LYS A 4 -20.72 -66.47 44.72
N THR A 5 -20.10 -65.96 43.68
CA THR A 5 -18.67 -65.66 43.68
C THR A 5 -18.32 -64.73 44.85
N PRO A 6 -17.25 -64.99 45.61
CA PRO A 6 -16.92 -64.25 46.83
C PRO A 6 -16.59 -62.79 46.50
N ARG A 7 -17.22 -61.87 47.20
CA ARG A 7 -17.18 -60.39 47.00
C ARG A 7 -15.75 -59.85 46.83
N LYS A 8 -14.75 -60.37 47.50
CA LYS A 8 -13.31 -60.04 47.38
C LYS A 8 -12.70 -60.28 45.97
N LYS A 9 -13.14 -61.31 45.25
CA LYS A 9 -12.62 -61.57 43.89
C LYS A 9 -13.20 -60.60 42.89
N ARG A 10 -14.42 -60.13 43.07
CA ARG A 10 -15.09 -59.17 42.21
C ARG A 10 -14.48 -57.80 42.40
N ASP A 11 -14.18 -57.37 43.63
CA ASP A 11 -13.58 -56.10 43.96
C ASP A 11 -12.12 -56.01 43.44
N ALA A 12 -11.35 -57.12 43.49
CA ALA A 12 -10.01 -57.21 42.93
C ALA A 12 -10.04 -57.11 41.38
N LEU A 13 -11.04 -57.67 40.72
CA LEU A 13 -11.22 -57.62 39.26
C LEU A 13 -11.60 -56.21 38.78
N VAL A 14 -12.48 -55.52 39.53
CA VAL A 14 -12.86 -54.11 39.29
C VAL A 14 -11.66 -53.20 39.49
N LEU A 15 -10.88 -53.37 40.52
CA LEU A 15 -9.67 -52.59 40.79
C LEU A 15 -8.60 -52.81 39.69
N GLY A 16 -8.43 -54.05 39.21
CA GLY A 16 -7.54 -54.37 38.10
C GLY A 16 -7.96 -53.65 36.77
N LEU A 17 -9.28 -53.64 36.49
CA LEU A 17 -9.82 -52.98 35.30
C LEU A 17 -9.63 -51.45 35.39
N PHE A 18 -9.82 -50.85 36.57
CA PHE A 18 -9.57 -49.42 36.80
C PHE A 18 -8.08 -49.08 36.64
N LEU A 19 -7.16 -49.94 37.12
CA LEU A 19 -5.73 -49.70 36.97
C LEU A 19 -5.30 -49.83 35.49
N CYS A 20 -5.81 -50.82 34.76
CA CYS A 20 -5.56 -50.93 33.29
C CYS A 20 -6.10 -49.76 32.52
N MET A 21 -7.30 -49.25 32.86
CA MET A 21 -7.89 -48.09 32.20
C MET A 21 -7.10 -46.80 32.52
N ALA A 22 -6.62 -46.62 33.73
CA ALA A 22 -5.76 -45.52 34.11
C ALA A 22 -4.41 -45.54 33.37
N VAL A 23 -3.79 -46.71 33.20
CA VAL A 23 -2.54 -46.86 32.44
C VAL A 23 -2.77 -46.58 30.94
N LEU A 24 -3.91 -46.99 30.36
CA LEU A 24 -4.29 -46.71 29.00
C LEU A 24 -4.53 -45.22 28.76
N VAL A 25 -5.18 -44.54 29.66
CA VAL A 25 -5.42 -43.07 29.58
C VAL A 25 -4.10 -42.29 29.70
N LEU A 26 -3.23 -42.70 30.63
CA LEU A 26 -1.92 -42.07 30.82
C LEU A 26 -0.99 -42.34 29.64
N SER A 27 -1.01 -43.54 29.08
CA SER A 27 -0.19 -43.87 27.88
C SER A 27 -0.68 -43.12 26.64
N ASN A 28 -1.99 -42.98 26.42
CA ASN A 28 -2.54 -42.21 25.31
C ASN A 28 -2.27 -40.68 25.51
N GLY A 29 -2.32 -40.18 26.70
CA GLY A 29 -1.95 -38.78 26.99
C GLY A 29 -0.47 -38.49 26.81
N PHE A 30 0.40 -39.45 27.09
CA PHE A 30 1.85 -39.33 26.89
C PHE A 30 2.23 -39.45 25.42
N THR A 31 1.65 -40.39 24.68
CA THR A 31 1.87 -40.54 23.23
C THR A 31 1.29 -39.37 22.45
N ALA A 32 0.12 -38.81 22.85
CA ALA A 32 -0.43 -37.60 22.25
C ALA A 32 0.47 -36.37 22.49
N ARG A 33 1.09 -36.25 23.67
CA ARG A 33 2.08 -35.19 23.95
C ARG A 33 3.38 -35.37 23.18
N LEU A 34 3.87 -36.59 22.97
CA LEU A 34 5.06 -36.86 22.15
C LEU A 34 4.82 -36.61 20.67
N LEU A 35 3.61 -36.87 20.18
CA LEU A 35 3.22 -36.58 18.78
C LEU A 35 2.89 -35.09 18.55
N ALA A 36 2.52 -34.37 19.62
CA ALA A 36 2.27 -32.93 19.60
C ALA A 36 3.53 -32.10 19.90
N GLN A 37 4.71 -32.70 19.96
CA GLN A 37 5.96 -31.97 19.96
C GLN A 37 6.11 -31.39 18.55
N GLU A 38 5.46 -30.24 18.30
CA GLU A 38 5.74 -29.40 17.14
C GLU A 38 7.25 -29.31 17.01
N LYS A 39 7.76 -29.69 15.85
CA LYS A 39 9.16 -29.53 15.48
C LYS A 39 9.43 -28.03 15.56
N SER A 40 9.86 -27.54 16.72
CA SER A 40 10.29 -26.17 16.87
C SER A 40 11.46 -25.99 15.90
N VAL A 41 11.20 -25.33 14.78
CA VAL A 41 12.23 -24.96 13.83
C VAL A 41 13.18 -24.05 14.58
N ASP A 42 14.44 -24.46 14.72
CA ASP A 42 15.48 -23.58 15.24
C ASP A 42 15.78 -22.52 14.18
N VAL A 43 15.06 -21.41 14.30
CA VAL A 43 15.14 -20.28 13.35
C VAL A 43 16.59 -19.80 13.17
N TYR A 44 17.38 -19.78 14.23
CA TYR A 44 18.79 -19.34 14.17
C TYR A 44 19.64 -20.25 13.30
N ARG A 45 19.42 -21.57 13.39
CA ARG A 45 20.12 -22.54 12.56
C ARG A 45 19.74 -22.41 11.08
N GLU A 46 18.47 -22.12 10.81
CA GLU A 46 17.99 -21.94 9.41
C GLU A 46 18.47 -20.62 8.80
N VAL A 47 18.77 -19.59 9.62
CA VAL A 47 19.26 -18.28 9.15
C VAL A 47 20.80 -18.24 9.05
N GLU A 48 21.53 -19.16 9.69
CA GLU A 48 23.00 -19.22 9.67
C GLU A 48 23.60 -19.14 8.25
N PRO A 49 23.08 -19.90 7.24
CA PRO A 49 23.60 -19.81 5.87
C PRO A 49 23.51 -18.40 5.25
N ILE A 50 22.47 -17.64 5.60
CA ILE A 50 22.28 -16.27 5.12
C ILE A 50 23.40 -15.37 5.66
N GLY A 51 23.74 -15.54 6.95
CA GLY A 51 24.86 -14.82 7.58
C GLY A 51 26.20 -15.16 6.94
N ILE A 52 26.46 -16.42 6.64
CA ILE A 52 27.69 -16.89 5.96
C ILE A 52 27.80 -16.26 4.56
N VAL A 53 26.74 -16.25 3.80
CA VAL A 53 26.71 -15.65 2.45
C VAL A 53 26.96 -14.14 2.53
N LEU A 54 26.32 -13.45 3.50
CA LEU A 54 26.51 -12.02 3.70
C LEU A 54 27.96 -11.68 4.06
N ASP A 55 28.57 -12.42 5.00
CA ASP A 55 29.98 -12.25 5.37
C ASP A 55 30.92 -12.44 4.17
N ARG A 56 30.65 -13.45 3.36
CA ARG A 56 31.41 -13.72 2.14
C ARG A 56 31.30 -12.59 1.11
N ILE A 57 30.08 -12.08 0.88
CA ILE A 57 29.86 -10.93 0.00
C ILE A 57 30.68 -9.73 0.47
N LEU A 58 30.63 -9.42 1.76
CA LEU A 58 31.33 -8.26 2.31
C LEU A 58 32.86 -8.37 2.22
N ARG A 59 33.43 -9.60 2.27
CA ARG A 59 34.85 -9.81 2.21
C ARG A 59 35.43 -10.00 0.82
N GLU A 60 34.69 -10.67 -0.07
CA GLU A 60 35.22 -11.19 -1.33
C GLU A 60 34.65 -10.48 -2.57
N TYR A 61 33.59 -9.66 -2.43
CA TYR A 61 33.01 -9.01 -3.60
C TYR A 61 33.96 -7.90 -4.13
N VAL A 62 34.04 -7.78 -5.47
CA VAL A 62 35.00 -6.93 -6.20
C VAL A 62 34.80 -5.41 -5.98
N ARG A 63 33.65 -4.99 -5.47
CA ARG A 63 33.30 -3.59 -5.21
C ARG A 63 32.79 -3.43 -3.79
N ASP A 64 32.85 -2.20 -3.27
CA ASP A 64 32.19 -1.86 -2.01
C ASP A 64 30.69 -2.17 -2.09
N VAL A 65 30.19 -2.81 -1.06
CA VAL A 65 28.82 -3.29 -0.98
C VAL A 65 28.03 -2.47 0.02
N ASP A 66 26.90 -1.97 -0.40
CA ASP A 66 25.90 -1.40 0.50
C ASP A 66 25.19 -2.57 1.23
N ILE A 67 25.59 -2.78 2.48
CA ILE A 67 25.09 -3.87 3.32
C ILE A 67 23.56 -3.79 3.47
N GLN A 68 23.00 -2.58 3.56
CA GLN A 68 21.56 -2.39 3.73
C GLN A 68 20.81 -2.89 2.52
N LYS A 69 21.26 -2.57 1.31
CA LYS A 69 20.67 -3.08 0.07
C LYS A 69 20.68 -4.60 -0.05
N VAL A 70 21.80 -5.22 0.38
CA VAL A 70 21.89 -6.70 0.34
C VAL A 70 20.92 -7.33 1.32
N VAL A 71 20.80 -6.78 2.53
CA VAL A 71 19.87 -7.26 3.56
C VAL A 71 18.41 -7.04 3.10
N GLU A 72 18.06 -5.87 2.57
CA GLU A 72 16.74 -5.60 2.01
C GLU A 72 16.38 -6.56 0.86
N GLY A 73 17.37 -6.86 -0.01
CA GLY A 73 17.21 -7.86 -1.07
C GLY A 73 16.94 -9.26 -0.54
N ALA A 74 17.61 -9.66 0.53
CA ALA A 74 17.38 -10.95 1.19
C ALA A 74 15.97 -11.02 1.80
N LEU A 75 15.54 -9.99 2.53
CA LEU A 75 14.19 -9.89 3.11
C LEU A 75 13.11 -9.94 2.01
N SER A 76 13.32 -9.21 0.94
CA SER A 76 12.43 -9.21 -0.23
C SER A 76 12.33 -10.59 -0.87
N GLY A 77 13.47 -11.29 -1.04
CA GLY A 77 13.52 -12.65 -1.56
C GLY A 77 12.77 -13.65 -0.66
N MET A 78 12.93 -13.55 0.65
CA MET A 78 12.24 -14.42 1.62
C MET A 78 10.73 -14.24 1.54
N LEU A 79 10.22 -13.02 1.51
CA LEU A 79 8.80 -12.75 1.50
C LEU A 79 8.16 -13.06 0.14
N SER A 80 8.84 -12.76 -0.97
CA SER A 80 8.35 -13.09 -2.31
C SER A 80 8.26 -14.61 -2.59
N SER A 81 8.95 -15.44 -1.78
CA SER A 81 8.84 -16.90 -1.86
C SER A 81 7.53 -17.46 -1.29
N LEU A 82 6.77 -16.68 -0.53
CA LEU A 82 5.51 -17.11 0.10
C LEU A 82 4.34 -17.07 -0.89
N ASP A 83 4.03 -15.90 -1.38
CA ASP A 83 2.97 -15.65 -2.37
C ASP A 83 3.17 -14.28 -3.05
N ARG A 84 2.36 -14.03 -4.09
CA ARG A 84 2.43 -12.78 -4.88
C ARG A 84 1.98 -11.52 -4.14
N ASN A 85 1.35 -11.66 -2.98
CA ASN A 85 0.84 -10.53 -2.18
C ASN A 85 1.73 -10.24 -0.97
N SER A 86 2.74 -11.10 -0.73
CA SER A 86 3.71 -10.93 0.35
C SER A 86 4.95 -10.23 -0.17
N SER A 87 5.28 -9.08 0.41
CA SER A 87 6.46 -8.27 0.02
C SER A 87 7.10 -7.60 1.22
N PHE A 88 8.39 -7.30 1.10
CA PHE A 88 9.09 -6.41 2.01
C PHE A 88 8.94 -4.98 1.52
N ILE A 89 8.60 -4.07 2.42
CA ILE A 89 8.50 -2.64 2.16
C ILE A 89 9.52 -1.95 3.05
N ASN A 90 10.49 -1.24 2.47
CA ASN A 90 11.48 -0.50 3.25
C ASN A 90 10.89 0.79 3.84
N ALA A 91 11.65 1.47 4.71
CA ALA A 91 11.13 2.66 5.41
C ALA A 91 10.71 3.80 4.47
N LYS A 92 11.42 4.00 3.35
CA LYS A 92 11.10 5.02 2.34
C LYS A 92 9.80 4.66 1.60
N GLU A 93 9.70 3.42 1.13
CA GLU A 93 8.51 2.91 0.45
C GLU A 93 7.28 2.93 1.37
N LEU A 94 7.46 2.62 2.66
CA LEU A 94 6.38 2.69 3.65
C LEU A 94 5.90 4.13 3.83
N GLN A 95 6.81 5.10 3.89
CA GLN A 95 6.45 6.51 3.98
C GLN A 95 5.69 6.96 2.73
N GLU A 96 6.18 6.62 1.53
CA GLU A 96 5.52 6.94 0.26
C GLU A 96 4.11 6.31 0.19
N MET A 97 3.96 5.05 0.62
CA MET A 97 2.67 4.37 0.71
C MET A 97 1.73 5.06 1.70
N GLN A 98 2.24 5.51 2.86
CA GLN A 98 1.43 6.22 3.85
C GLN A 98 0.96 7.59 3.34
N GLU A 99 1.81 8.32 2.61
CA GLU A 99 1.43 9.59 1.98
C GLU A 99 0.34 9.37 0.92
N ASP A 100 0.51 8.36 0.07
CA ASP A 100 -0.47 8.02 -0.97
C ASP A 100 -1.82 7.58 -0.37
N THR A 101 -1.80 6.77 0.70
CA THR A 101 -3.02 6.29 1.36
C THR A 101 -3.74 7.36 2.19
N LYS A 102 -3.01 8.36 2.72
CA LYS A 102 -3.64 9.54 3.36
C LYS A 102 -4.43 10.41 2.38
N GLY A 103 -4.19 10.25 1.08
CA GLY A 103 -4.85 11.06 0.06
C GLY A 103 -4.31 12.49 -0.04
N GLU A 104 -3.11 12.72 0.48
CA GLU A 104 -2.38 14.00 0.37
C GLU A 104 -0.88 13.76 0.40
N PHE A 105 -0.12 14.57 -0.31
CA PHE A 105 1.34 14.57 -0.24
C PHE A 105 1.89 16.00 -0.14
N GLU A 106 3.11 16.14 0.38
CA GLU A 106 3.78 17.44 0.44
C GLU A 106 4.59 17.68 -0.84
N GLY A 107 4.31 18.81 -1.49
CA GLY A 107 4.97 19.16 -2.74
C GLY A 107 4.30 20.33 -3.44
N ILE A 108 4.50 20.43 -4.75
CA ILE A 108 3.90 21.51 -5.55
C ILE A 108 2.68 21.08 -6.37
N GLY A 109 2.43 19.77 -6.51
CA GLY A 109 1.28 19.24 -7.24
C GLY A 109 1.43 19.29 -8.75
N VAL A 110 2.48 18.67 -9.28
CA VAL A 110 2.66 18.43 -10.73
C VAL A 110 2.77 16.95 -11.03
N SER A 111 2.11 16.51 -12.08
CA SER A 111 2.38 15.22 -12.71
C SER A 111 3.47 15.43 -13.77
N ILE A 112 4.57 14.69 -13.69
CA ILE A 112 5.68 14.78 -14.64
C ILE A 112 5.88 13.45 -15.36
N ARG A 113 6.38 13.53 -16.61
CA ARG A 113 6.76 12.37 -17.41
C ARG A 113 7.91 12.72 -18.35
N PRO A 114 8.63 11.74 -18.92
CA PRO A 114 9.55 12.04 -20.01
C PRO A 114 8.78 12.34 -21.30
N ASP A 115 9.32 13.22 -22.14
CA ASP A 115 8.93 13.32 -23.55
C ASP A 115 9.68 12.26 -24.40
N ASP A 116 9.42 12.21 -25.70
CA ASP A 116 10.04 11.25 -26.61
C ASP A 116 11.58 11.40 -26.71
N ALA A 117 12.11 12.57 -26.34
CA ALA A 117 13.54 12.85 -26.28
C ALA A 117 14.14 12.62 -24.87
N GLY A 118 13.34 12.13 -23.92
CA GLY A 118 13.76 11.87 -22.54
C GLY A 118 13.81 13.10 -21.63
N ASN A 119 13.30 14.26 -22.06
CA ASN A 119 13.24 15.44 -21.23
C ASN A 119 12.07 15.36 -20.26
N ILE A 120 12.23 15.93 -19.07
CA ILE A 120 11.15 15.99 -18.07
C ILE A 120 10.14 17.07 -18.45
N ILE A 121 8.90 16.67 -18.68
CA ILE A 121 7.80 17.59 -18.95
C ILE A 121 6.70 17.49 -17.89
N VAL A 122 6.03 18.60 -17.65
CA VAL A 122 4.79 18.63 -16.86
C VAL A 122 3.69 18.00 -17.70
N PHE A 123 3.17 16.86 -17.28
CA PHE A 123 2.02 16.25 -17.95
C PHE A 123 0.76 17.09 -17.69
N TYR A 124 0.51 17.39 -16.43
CA TYR A 124 -0.48 18.38 -15.97
C TYR A 124 -0.16 18.85 -14.54
N PRO A 125 -0.45 20.12 -14.19
CA PRO A 125 -0.54 20.53 -12.80
C PRO A 125 -1.86 20.04 -12.20
N ILE A 126 -1.83 19.59 -10.94
CA ILE A 126 -3.05 19.14 -10.22
C ILE A 126 -3.91 20.38 -9.97
N PRO A 127 -5.22 20.37 -10.29
CA PRO A 127 -6.11 21.47 -10.01
C PRO A 127 -6.09 21.87 -8.53
N GLY A 128 -6.06 23.18 -8.23
CA GLY A 128 -5.99 23.68 -6.86
C GLY A 128 -4.62 23.53 -6.17
N SER A 129 -3.63 22.98 -6.84
CA SER A 129 -2.28 22.83 -6.28
C SER A 129 -1.45 24.12 -6.34
N PRO A 130 -0.36 24.22 -5.54
CA PRO A 130 0.59 25.32 -5.60
C PRO A 130 1.15 25.57 -7.02
N ALA A 131 1.43 24.51 -7.76
CA ALA A 131 1.94 24.60 -9.13
C ALA A 131 0.93 25.23 -10.11
N ALA A 132 -0.35 24.84 -9.99
CA ALA A 132 -1.41 25.44 -10.78
C ALA A 132 -1.57 26.94 -10.44
N ALA A 133 -1.55 27.27 -9.15
CA ALA A 133 -1.63 28.69 -8.68
C ALA A 133 -0.42 29.51 -9.13
N ALA A 134 0.78 28.91 -9.22
CA ALA A 134 1.99 29.57 -9.72
C ALA A 134 2.02 29.70 -11.24
N GLY A 135 1.01 29.20 -11.96
CA GLY A 135 0.90 29.33 -13.43
C GLY A 135 1.74 28.32 -14.22
N ILE A 136 2.15 27.22 -13.62
CA ILE A 136 2.71 26.06 -14.34
C ILE A 136 1.61 25.46 -15.20
N LYS A 137 1.95 25.11 -16.45
CA LYS A 137 1.01 24.58 -17.44
C LYS A 137 1.41 23.18 -17.91
N ALA A 138 0.42 22.47 -18.43
CA ALA A 138 0.70 21.20 -19.12
C ALA A 138 1.69 21.43 -20.28
N PHE A 139 2.61 20.49 -20.43
CA PHE A 139 3.69 20.45 -21.41
C PHE A 139 4.80 21.49 -21.20
N ASP A 140 4.85 22.21 -20.10
CA ASP A 140 6.05 22.95 -19.70
C ASP A 140 7.20 21.95 -19.54
N ARG A 141 8.32 22.18 -20.23
CA ARG A 141 9.52 21.37 -20.07
C ARG A 141 10.34 21.93 -18.90
N ILE A 142 10.58 21.10 -17.90
CA ILE A 142 11.43 21.47 -16.77
C ILE A 142 12.89 21.30 -17.20
N VAL A 143 13.63 22.39 -17.28
CA VAL A 143 15.03 22.38 -17.71
C VAL A 143 16.01 22.46 -16.52
N ALA A 144 15.56 23.03 -15.39
CA ALA A 144 16.32 22.99 -14.14
C ALA A 144 15.39 23.04 -12.91
N ILE A 145 15.88 22.49 -11.81
CA ILE A 145 15.23 22.50 -10.47
C ILE A 145 16.25 23.03 -9.47
N ASP A 146 15.97 24.15 -8.81
CA ASP A 146 16.89 24.84 -7.89
C ASP A 146 18.27 25.05 -8.51
N GLY A 147 18.31 25.39 -9.81
CA GLY A 147 19.53 25.60 -10.58
C GLY A 147 20.25 24.33 -11.06
N LYS A 148 19.80 23.14 -10.67
CA LYS A 148 20.33 21.87 -11.19
C LYS A 148 19.65 21.51 -12.50
N SER A 149 20.44 21.32 -13.58
CA SER A 149 19.92 20.86 -14.88
C SER A 149 19.24 19.51 -14.76
N THR A 150 18.08 19.36 -15.42
CA THR A 150 17.35 18.09 -15.51
C THR A 150 17.82 17.20 -16.67
N ALA A 151 18.80 17.64 -17.45
CA ALA A 151 19.35 16.86 -18.56
C ALA A 151 19.93 15.53 -18.05
N GLY A 152 19.43 14.41 -18.58
CA GLY A 152 19.84 13.05 -18.17
C GLY A 152 19.23 12.55 -16.85
N MET A 153 18.39 13.35 -16.19
CA MET A 153 17.62 12.88 -15.02
C MET A 153 16.45 12.03 -15.47
N ASN A 154 16.14 10.98 -14.67
CA ASN A 154 14.88 10.29 -14.78
C ASN A 154 13.78 11.02 -13.96
N THR A 155 12.51 10.63 -14.17
CA THR A 155 11.37 11.24 -13.46
C THR A 155 11.43 11.10 -11.94
N GLN A 156 12.00 10.01 -11.44
CA GLN A 156 12.16 9.78 -10.01
C GLN A 156 13.12 10.80 -9.39
N GLN A 157 14.27 11.01 -10.00
CA GLN A 157 15.26 12.00 -9.56
C GLN A 157 14.71 13.43 -9.58
N ALA A 158 13.97 13.78 -10.64
CA ALA A 158 13.31 15.08 -10.74
C ALA A 158 12.23 15.23 -9.66
N SER A 159 11.43 14.20 -9.42
CA SER A 159 10.40 14.20 -8.39
C SER A 159 10.99 14.40 -6.98
N GLU A 160 12.11 13.74 -6.67
CA GLU A 160 12.80 13.88 -5.37
C GLU A 160 13.27 15.32 -5.12
N LEU A 161 13.72 16.04 -6.17
CA LEU A 161 14.11 17.44 -6.06
C LEU A 161 12.89 18.39 -5.95
N ILE A 162 11.80 18.05 -6.63
CA ILE A 162 10.56 18.85 -6.60
C ILE A 162 9.85 18.72 -5.26
N ARG A 163 9.82 17.50 -4.68
CA ARG A 163 9.25 17.24 -3.34
C ARG A 163 10.07 17.93 -2.25
N GLY A 164 9.50 18.06 -1.09
CA GLY A 164 10.16 18.58 0.10
C GLY A 164 9.15 19.08 1.13
N PRO A 165 9.64 19.50 2.30
CA PRO A 165 8.79 19.87 3.43
C PRO A 165 7.82 20.99 3.09
N ARG A 166 6.61 20.93 3.63
CA ARG A 166 5.61 21.97 3.54
C ARG A 166 6.19 23.34 3.94
N GLY A 167 5.84 24.38 3.20
CA GLY A 167 6.30 25.75 3.42
C GLY A 167 7.66 26.08 2.81
N SER A 168 8.47 25.07 2.45
CA SER A 168 9.70 25.28 1.69
C SER A 168 9.40 25.67 0.24
N LYS A 169 10.36 26.27 -0.45
CA LYS A 169 10.22 26.71 -1.83
C LYS A 169 11.06 25.87 -2.76
N VAL A 170 10.62 25.72 -3.99
CA VAL A 170 11.41 25.19 -5.10
C VAL A 170 11.31 26.13 -6.29
N ARG A 171 12.43 26.36 -6.96
CA ARG A 171 12.48 27.13 -8.20
C ARG A 171 12.57 26.19 -9.40
N LEU A 172 11.58 26.26 -10.28
CA LEU A 172 11.58 25.55 -11.53
C LEU A 172 11.94 26.50 -12.67
N THR A 173 13.00 26.17 -13.41
CA THR A 173 13.26 26.78 -14.71
C THR A 173 12.57 25.95 -15.76
N ILE A 174 11.58 26.51 -16.43
CA ILE A 174 10.80 25.82 -17.46
C ILE A 174 11.03 26.42 -18.82
N LEU A 175 10.91 25.62 -19.86
CA LEU A 175 10.82 26.07 -21.24
C LEU A 175 9.39 25.81 -21.73
N ARG A 176 8.64 26.91 -21.95
CA ARG A 176 7.26 26.88 -22.47
C ARG A 176 7.26 27.18 -23.94
N LYS A 177 6.67 26.29 -24.73
CA LYS A 177 6.52 26.43 -26.18
C LYS A 177 5.05 26.62 -26.57
N ASP A 178 4.82 27.41 -27.60
CA ASP A 178 3.52 27.41 -28.25
C ASP A 178 3.39 26.14 -29.12
N ARG A 179 2.49 25.25 -28.72
CA ARG A 179 2.26 23.99 -29.46
C ARG A 179 1.62 24.19 -30.84
N ALA A 180 1.01 25.32 -31.08
CA ALA A 180 0.44 25.66 -32.38
C ALA A 180 1.53 26.10 -33.38
N ASN A 181 2.71 26.48 -32.89
CA ASN A 181 3.84 26.88 -33.71
C ASN A 181 5.02 25.90 -33.55
N PRO A 182 5.26 24.98 -34.50
CA PRO A 182 6.35 24.00 -34.38
C PRO A 182 7.75 24.64 -34.33
N ASP A 183 7.92 25.84 -34.88
CA ASP A 183 9.19 26.57 -34.95
C ASP A 183 9.40 27.51 -33.74
N ASP A 184 8.48 27.51 -32.76
CA ASP A 184 8.63 28.32 -31.53
C ASP A 184 9.88 27.89 -30.77
N PRO A 185 10.87 28.78 -30.57
CA PRO A 185 12.04 28.48 -29.76
C PRO A 185 11.69 28.22 -28.29
N GLY A 186 10.53 28.68 -27.85
CA GLY A 186 10.05 28.62 -26.49
C GLY A 186 10.54 29.76 -25.59
N GLN A 187 9.77 30.06 -24.59
CA GLN A 187 10.10 31.04 -23.58
C GLN A 187 10.62 30.34 -22.32
N GLN A 188 11.80 30.70 -21.85
CA GLN A 188 12.30 30.26 -20.56
C GLN A 188 11.70 31.12 -19.45
N LEU A 189 11.17 30.47 -18.43
CA LEU A 189 10.55 31.10 -17.27
C LEU A 189 11.11 30.47 -15.98
N ASP A 190 11.43 31.32 -15.01
CA ASP A 190 11.76 30.88 -13.65
C ASP A 190 10.53 31.07 -12.78
N ILE A 191 10.02 29.98 -12.24
CA ILE A 191 8.82 29.98 -11.39
C ILE A 191 9.20 29.43 -10.03
N GLU A 192 9.04 30.27 -9.00
CA GLU A 192 9.20 29.85 -7.60
C GLU A 192 7.86 29.38 -7.06
N VAL A 193 7.82 28.15 -6.52
CA VAL A 193 6.60 27.55 -5.98
C VAL A 193 6.83 27.15 -4.54
N GLN A 194 5.95 27.59 -3.65
CA GLN A 194 5.97 27.14 -2.26
C GLN A 194 5.29 25.79 -2.15
N ARG A 195 5.97 24.82 -1.52
CA ARG A 195 5.40 23.48 -1.29
C ARG A 195 4.31 23.54 -0.25
N ASP A 196 3.22 22.83 -0.49
CA ASP A 196 2.12 22.67 0.44
C ASP A 196 1.52 21.26 0.31
N LYS A 197 0.50 20.97 1.10
CA LYS A 197 -0.29 19.77 0.97
C LYS A 197 -1.06 19.80 -0.34
N VAL A 198 -0.89 18.76 -1.11
CA VAL A 198 -1.57 18.56 -2.39
C VAL A 198 -2.55 17.41 -2.23
N PRO A 199 -3.86 17.64 -2.34
CA PRO A 199 -4.84 16.57 -2.23
C PRO A 199 -4.75 15.62 -3.42
N LEU A 200 -4.83 14.33 -3.13
CA LEU A 200 -4.98 13.27 -4.12
C LEU A 200 -6.43 12.79 -4.11
N GLU A 201 -7.20 13.29 -5.05
CA GLU A 201 -8.61 12.93 -5.15
C GLU A 201 -8.79 11.48 -5.64
N SER A 202 -9.56 10.69 -4.87
CA SER A 202 -10.01 9.35 -5.27
C SER A 202 -11.20 9.40 -6.22
N ILE A 203 -11.98 10.49 -6.18
CA ILE A 203 -13.14 10.70 -7.04
C ILE A 203 -12.77 11.66 -8.17
N LYS A 204 -12.43 11.11 -9.32
CA LYS A 204 -11.98 11.87 -10.49
C LYS A 204 -13.10 12.31 -11.42
N GLU A 205 -14.20 11.57 -11.40
CA GLU A 205 -15.34 11.81 -12.26
C GLU A 205 -16.61 11.69 -11.46
N HIS A 206 -17.46 12.70 -11.52
CA HIS A 206 -18.80 12.69 -10.95
C HIS A 206 -19.71 13.58 -11.78
N GLN A 207 -20.89 13.10 -12.10
CA GLN A 207 -21.88 13.84 -12.89
C GLN A 207 -23.27 13.26 -12.71
N VAL A 208 -24.29 14.06 -12.99
CA VAL A 208 -25.66 13.58 -13.15
C VAL A 208 -25.90 13.29 -14.64
N LEU A 209 -26.15 12.04 -14.97
CA LEU A 209 -26.47 11.58 -16.33
C LEU A 209 -27.91 11.89 -16.70
N LYS A 210 -28.28 11.56 -17.96
CA LYS A 210 -29.70 11.58 -18.37
C LYS A 210 -30.53 10.69 -17.43
N ASP A 211 -31.82 10.98 -17.35
CA ASP A 211 -32.79 10.26 -16.52
C ASP A 211 -32.48 10.32 -15.01
N LYS A 212 -31.78 11.36 -14.57
CA LYS A 212 -31.43 11.59 -13.17
C LYS A 212 -30.65 10.44 -12.51
N VAL A 213 -29.75 9.84 -13.25
CA VAL A 213 -28.83 8.84 -12.71
C VAL A 213 -27.52 9.51 -12.35
N GLY A 214 -27.11 9.44 -11.07
CA GLY A 214 -25.79 9.86 -10.61
C GLY A 214 -24.73 8.89 -11.12
N TYR A 215 -23.57 9.42 -11.51
CA TYR A 215 -22.38 8.65 -11.86
C TYR A 215 -21.21 9.15 -11.04
N VAL A 216 -20.50 8.22 -10.36
CA VAL A 216 -19.30 8.51 -9.60
C VAL A 216 -18.26 7.44 -9.89
N ARG A 217 -17.04 7.85 -10.20
CA ARG A 217 -15.92 6.94 -10.38
C ARG A 217 -14.90 7.10 -9.25
N ILE A 218 -14.64 6.00 -8.53
CA ILE A 218 -13.62 5.91 -7.48
C ILE A 218 -12.40 5.19 -8.06
N SER A 219 -11.28 5.90 -8.17
CA SER A 219 -10.03 5.35 -8.72
C SER A 219 -9.25 4.47 -7.74
N ASP A 220 -9.35 4.75 -6.45
CA ASP A 220 -8.66 4.08 -5.34
C ASP A 220 -9.37 4.37 -4.02
N PHE A 221 -8.97 3.70 -2.93
CA PHE A 221 -9.54 3.93 -1.60
C PHE A 221 -8.51 4.60 -0.69
N LYS A 222 -8.60 5.92 -0.53
CA LYS A 222 -7.81 6.76 0.38
C LYS A 222 -8.62 7.15 1.61
N ASP A 223 -7.96 7.69 2.61
CA ASP A 223 -8.55 8.00 3.91
C ASP A 223 -9.80 8.91 3.81
N ASN A 224 -9.77 9.85 2.88
CA ASN A 224 -10.87 10.81 2.64
C ASN A 224 -11.95 10.30 1.67
N THR A 225 -11.80 9.14 1.02
CA THR A 225 -12.71 8.67 -0.06
C THR A 225 -14.17 8.57 0.37
N GLY A 226 -14.43 8.06 1.59
CA GLY A 226 -15.80 7.96 2.12
C GLY A 226 -16.47 9.32 2.33
N ALA A 227 -15.72 10.28 2.88
CA ALA A 227 -16.21 11.64 3.11
C ALA A 227 -16.48 12.38 1.79
N ASP A 228 -15.55 12.27 0.83
CA ASP A 228 -15.70 12.89 -0.49
C ASP A 228 -16.87 12.30 -1.26
N LEU A 229 -17.05 10.97 -1.23
CA LEU A 229 -18.21 10.32 -1.83
C LEU A 229 -19.52 10.81 -1.19
N SER A 230 -19.58 10.87 0.14
CA SER A 230 -20.76 11.38 0.86
C SER A 230 -21.11 12.81 0.41
N LYS A 231 -20.12 13.69 0.27
CA LYS A 231 -20.30 15.05 -0.22
C LYS A 231 -20.91 15.09 -1.62
N HIS A 232 -20.34 14.33 -2.57
CA HIS A 232 -20.83 14.27 -3.95
C HIS A 232 -22.22 13.64 -4.04
N LEU A 233 -22.49 12.56 -3.29
CA LEU A 233 -23.82 11.94 -3.23
C LEU A 233 -24.87 12.90 -2.70
N ASN A 234 -24.57 13.64 -1.62
CA ASN A 234 -25.52 14.61 -1.07
C ASN A 234 -25.85 15.74 -2.07
N ALA A 235 -24.87 16.23 -2.83
CA ALA A 235 -25.10 17.20 -3.89
C ALA A 235 -26.02 16.63 -4.98
N MET A 236 -25.74 15.43 -5.48
CA MET A 236 -26.55 14.77 -6.50
C MET A 236 -27.98 14.45 -6.01
N LEU A 237 -28.13 14.06 -4.74
CA LEU A 237 -29.46 13.83 -4.15
C LEU A 237 -30.29 15.14 -4.11
N GLN A 238 -29.63 16.29 -3.85
CA GLN A 238 -30.32 17.60 -3.95
C GLN A 238 -30.75 17.93 -5.39
N GLU A 239 -30.02 17.45 -6.40
CA GLU A 239 -30.41 17.54 -7.82
C GLU A 239 -31.51 16.54 -8.19
N GLY A 240 -31.89 15.65 -7.27
CA GLY A 240 -32.99 14.70 -7.41
C GLY A 240 -32.66 13.47 -8.23
N ILE A 241 -31.44 12.90 -8.07
CA ILE A 241 -31.11 11.62 -8.68
C ILE A 241 -32.03 10.51 -8.15
N VAL A 242 -32.35 9.55 -9.01
CA VAL A 242 -33.18 8.39 -8.69
C VAL A 242 -32.40 7.08 -8.62
N GLY A 243 -31.14 7.11 -9.01
CA GLY A 243 -30.23 5.97 -8.99
C GLY A 243 -28.77 6.41 -9.07
N LEU A 244 -27.85 5.51 -8.77
CA LEU A 244 -26.42 5.75 -8.80
C LEU A 244 -25.69 4.64 -9.56
N VAL A 245 -24.76 5.02 -10.41
CA VAL A 245 -23.71 4.15 -10.96
C VAL A 245 -22.41 4.47 -10.22
N LEU A 246 -21.93 3.51 -9.43
CA LEU A 246 -20.63 3.56 -8.78
C LEU A 246 -19.62 2.79 -9.63
N ASP A 247 -18.72 3.51 -10.31
CA ASP A 247 -17.73 2.93 -11.21
C ASP A 247 -16.41 2.67 -10.45
N LEU A 248 -16.09 1.39 -10.30
CA LEU A 248 -14.86 0.90 -9.67
C LEU A 248 -13.91 0.26 -10.70
N ARG A 249 -14.13 0.44 -11.98
CA ARG A 249 -13.25 -0.10 -13.02
C ARG A 249 -11.86 0.51 -12.90
N TRP A 250 -10.84 -0.38 -12.95
CA TRP A 250 -9.43 -0.01 -12.77
C TRP A 250 -9.08 0.52 -11.37
N ASN A 251 -9.93 0.31 -10.38
CA ASN A 251 -9.61 0.56 -8.99
C ASN A 251 -8.78 -0.62 -8.45
N PRO A 252 -7.50 -0.41 -8.07
CA PRO A 252 -6.64 -1.49 -7.57
C PRO A 252 -6.93 -1.84 -6.10
N GLY A 253 -7.80 -1.07 -5.42
CA GLY A 253 -8.03 -1.17 -3.98
C GLY A 253 -7.55 0.07 -3.23
N GLY A 254 -7.01 -0.13 -2.04
CA GLY A 254 -6.53 0.91 -1.14
C GLY A 254 -6.80 0.55 0.32
N LEU A 255 -7.09 1.54 1.15
CA LEU A 255 -7.38 1.33 2.57
C LEU A 255 -8.69 0.56 2.79
N LEU A 256 -8.60 -0.52 3.56
CA LEU A 256 -9.77 -1.31 3.96
C LEU A 256 -10.77 -0.47 4.78
N THR A 257 -10.27 0.43 5.63
CA THR A 257 -11.10 1.38 6.38
C THR A 257 -11.90 2.29 5.46
N ALA A 258 -11.28 2.86 4.43
CA ALA A 258 -11.94 3.72 3.46
C ALA A 258 -12.99 2.97 2.63
N SER A 259 -12.72 1.72 2.25
CA SER A 259 -13.72 0.89 1.55
C SER A 259 -14.91 0.56 2.46
N ARG A 260 -14.69 0.32 3.75
CA ARG A 260 -15.76 0.20 4.75
C ARG A 260 -16.58 1.48 4.82
N ASP A 261 -15.96 2.64 4.94
CA ASP A 261 -16.64 3.93 5.05
C ASP A 261 -17.51 4.22 3.81
N VAL A 262 -17.05 3.82 2.63
CA VAL A 262 -17.86 3.84 1.40
C VAL A 262 -19.05 2.88 1.50
N CYS A 263 -18.85 1.65 1.97
CA CYS A 263 -19.94 0.69 2.15
C CYS A 263 -20.99 1.16 3.17
N GLU A 264 -20.56 1.85 4.23
CA GLU A 264 -21.46 2.39 5.27
C GLU A 264 -22.44 3.45 4.73
N LEU A 265 -22.16 4.06 3.58
CA LEU A 265 -23.10 4.98 2.92
C LEU A 265 -24.32 4.25 2.29
N PHE A 266 -24.22 2.94 2.07
CA PHE A 266 -25.22 2.13 1.37
C PHE A 266 -25.82 1.03 2.24
N LEU A 267 -25.15 0.65 3.32
CA LEU A 267 -25.55 -0.46 4.19
C LEU A 267 -26.08 0.04 5.54
N PRO A 268 -26.97 -0.71 6.18
CA PRO A 268 -27.39 -0.40 7.55
C PRO A 268 -26.19 -0.40 8.50
N LYS A 269 -26.21 0.51 9.48
CA LYS A 269 -25.16 0.61 10.48
C LYS A 269 -24.96 -0.72 11.21
N GLY A 270 -23.71 -1.15 11.32
CA GLY A 270 -23.32 -2.41 11.96
C GLY A 270 -23.36 -3.63 11.05
N SER A 271 -23.62 -3.46 9.75
CA SER A 271 -23.50 -4.54 8.76
C SER A 271 -22.04 -5.03 8.70
N LEU A 272 -21.86 -6.35 8.67
CA LEU A 272 -20.54 -6.95 8.44
C LEU A 272 -20.16 -6.80 6.96
N VAL A 273 -19.11 -6.05 6.69
CA VAL A 273 -18.56 -5.88 5.32
C VAL A 273 -17.49 -6.93 5.05
N THR A 274 -16.54 -7.06 5.96
CA THR A 274 -15.41 -8.00 5.82
C THR A 274 -14.79 -8.30 7.19
N TYR A 275 -14.00 -9.35 7.25
CA TYR A 275 -13.19 -9.66 8.43
C TYR A 275 -11.88 -10.31 8.00
N THR A 276 -10.86 -10.19 8.84
CA THR A 276 -9.58 -10.89 8.66
C THR A 276 -9.48 -12.03 9.65
N ARG A 277 -8.88 -13.15 9.22
CA ARG A 277 -8.62 -14.29 10.08
C ARG A 277 -7.17 -14.72 9.91
N GLY A 278 -6.42 -14.77 11.00
CA GLY A 278 -5.07 -15.29 11.06
C GLY A 278 -5.01 -16.74 11.53
N ARG A 279 -3.81 -17.24 11.69
CA ARG A 279 -3.53 -18.58 12.22
C ARG A 279 -3.72 -18.61 13.76
N THR A 280 -3.52 -17.47 14.42
CA THR A 280 -3.68 -17.28 15.87
C THR A 280 -4.81 -16.32 16.17
#